data_bc7c19464118ad5762128241d1b25e7a
#
_entry.id   bc7c19464118ad5762128241d1b25e7a
#
_cell.length_a   1.000
_cell.length_b   1.000
_cell.length_c   1.000
_cell.angle_alpha   90.00
_cell.angle_beta   90.00
_cell.angle_gamma   90.00
#
_symmetry.space_group_name_H-M   'P 1'
#
loop_
_entity.id
_entity.type
_entity.pdbx_description
1 polymer ?
#
loop_
_entity_poly.entity_id
_entity_poly.type
_entity_poly.pdbx_seq_one_letter_code
_entity_poly.pdbx_strand_id
1 'polypeptide(L)'
;GLQRSTTNEDGVNNYTIIVDTFGKGILRPKIKLLRKQPPQATRCEFVNEVFKGYEGWSIQIDIKCRRLTQDLVYQLRNEDGTKNKHKVTDPKTGVKYERYGHLSDCLDYLLCFYLRDSWYKYKNGGDGNGYVVSTSVIQEGFAY
;
A
#
# COMPACT_ATOMS: atom_id res chain seq x y z
N GLY A 1 8.90 8.80 14.94
CA GLY A 1 7.69 8.98 15.72
C GLY A 1 6.92 7.68 15.76
N LEU A 2 6.76 7.13 16.94
CA LEU A 2 5.82 6.05 17.17
C LEU A 2 4.45 6.53 16.69
N GLN A 3 3.87 5.79 15.77
CA GLN A 3 2.50 6.02 15.36
C GLN A 3 1.62 6.24 16.59
N ARG A 4 0.72 7.19 16.47
CA ARG A 4 -0.46 7.22 17.34
C ARG A 4 -1.17 5.89 17.13
N SER A 5 -0.84 4.91 17.97
CA SER A 5 -1.70 3.75 18.10
C SER A 5 -3.02 4.29 18.57
N THR A 6 -4.08 4.04 17.84
CA THR A 6 -5.42 4.15 18.35
C THR A 6 -5.50 3.17 19.54
N THR A 7 -5.23 3.68 20.73
CA THR A 7 -5.49 2.95 21.95
C THR A 7 -6.98 3.11 22.24
N ASN A 8 -7.65 2.02 22.51
CA ASN A 8 -8.98 2.06 23.11
C ASN A 8 -8.90 2.72 24.49
N GLU A 9 -10.02 3.09 25.08
CA GLU A 9 -10.10 3.72 26.42
C GLU A 9 -9.30 2.95 27.48
N ASP A 10 -9.10 1.63 27.31
CA ASP A 10 -8.29 0.75 28.17
C ASP A 10 -6.78 0.75 27.86
N GLY A 11 -6.28 1.60 26.96
CA GLY A 11 -4.87 1.67 26.61
C GLY A 11 -4.36 0.53 25.71
N VAL A 12 -5.23 -0.35 25.25
CA VAL A 12 -4.89 -1.52 24.39
C VAL A 12 -4.83 -1.06 22.93
N ASN A 13 -3.71 -1.31 22.26
CA ASN A 13 -3.60 -0.96 20.85
C ASN A 13 -4.23 -2.05 19.94
N ASN A 14 -4.65 -1.64 18.74
CA ASN A 14 -5.31 -2.52 17.78
C ASN A 14 -4.48 -3.76 17.40
N TYR A 15 -3.15 -3.67 17.39
CA TYR A 15 -2.28 -4.81 17.11
C TYR A 15 -2.34 -5.86 18.22
N THR A 16 -2.42 -5.43 19.48
CA THR A 16 -2.59 -6.34 20.62
C THR A 16 -3.90 -7.10 20.48
N ILE A 17 -5.00 -6.40 20.16
CA ILE A 17 -6.31 -7.01 19.93
C ILE A 17 -6.25 -8.05 18.80
N ILE A 18 -5.61 -7.70 17.68
CA ILE A 18 -5.44 -8.60 16.53
C ILE A 18 -4.63 -9.84 16.95
N VAL A 19 -3.50 -9.65 17.63
CA VAL A 19 -2.65 -10.75 18.10
C VAL A 19 -3.39 -11.64 19.06
N ASP A 20 -4.13 -11.08 20.02
CA ASP A 20 -4.88 -11.82 21.01
C ASP A 20 -6.06 -12.58 20.39
N THR A 21 -6.74 -11.96 19.42
CA THR A 21 -7.89 -12.58 18.75
C THR A 21 -7.45 -13.74 17.86
N PHE A 22 -6.42 -13.53 17.03
CA PHE A 22 -5.94 -14.54 16.09
C PHE A 22 -4.88 -15.46 16.69
N GLY A 23 -4.18 -15.03 17.73
CA GLY A 23 -3.12 -15.80 18.38
C GLY A 23 -3.63 -16.92 19.31
N LYS A 24 -4.89 -16.89 19.70
CA LYS A 24 -5.54 -17.93 20.54
C LYS A 24 -6.02 -19.15 19.75
N GLY A 25 -5.97 -19.09 18.40
CA GLY A 25 -6.37 -20.19 17.52
C GLY A 25 -5.20 -21.05 17.03
N ILE A 26 -5.52 -22.12 16.31
CA ILE A 26 -4.59 -23.10 15.73
C ILE A 26 -3.61 -22.43 14.71
N LEU A 27 -4.00 -21.31 14.14
CA LEU A 27 -3.19 -20.52 13.21
C LEU A 27 -2.76 -19.23 13.91
N ARG A 28 -1.59 -19.25 14.56
CA ARG A 28 -0.94 -18.02 14.97
C ARG A 28 -0.48 -17.29 13.72
N PRO A 29 -1.13 -16.20 13.28
CA PRO A 29 -0.66 -15.46 12.14
C PRO A 29 0.75 -14.93 12.48
N LYS A 30 1.72 -15.21 11.63
CA LYS A 30 3.03 -14.58 11.73
C LYS A 30 2.85 -13.12 11.35
N ILE A 31 2.64 -12.25 12.33
CA ILE A 31 2.57 -10.82 12.10
C ILE A 31 3.94 -10.35 11.65
N LYS A 32 4.03 -9.93 10.40
CA LYS A 32 5.24 -9.42 9.79
C LYS A 32 5.10 -7.91 9.67
N LEU A 33 5.91 -7.19 10.43
CA LEU A 33 5.92 -5.73 10.42
C LEU A 33 7.31 -5.21 10.04
N LEU A 34 7.33 -4.11 9.32
CA LEU A 34 8.56 -3.33 9.14
C LEU A 34 8.92 -2.66 10.47
N ARG A 35 10.19 -2.72 10.87
CA ARG A 35 10.68 -2.08 12.11
C ARG A 35 10.40 -0.58 12.14
N LYS A 36 10.45 0.07 10.98
CA LYS A 36 10.14 1.48 10.80
C LYS A 36 9.25 1.63 9.58
N GLN A 37 8.20 2.39 9.74
CA GLN A 37 7.28 2.66 8.65
C GLN A 37 7.98 3.49 7.57
N PRO A 38 7.94 3.07 6.29
CA PRO A 38 8.50 3.85 5.21
C PRO A 38 7.78 5.20 5.06
N PRO A 39 8.48 6.30 4.78
CA PRO A 39 7.84 7.57 4.45
C PRO A 39 6.88 7.41 3.26
N GLN A 40 5.71 8.04 3.32
CA GLN A 40 4.65 7.81 2.34
C GLN A 40 5.10 8.17 0.91
N ALA A 41 5.70 9.34 0.72
CA ALA A 41 6.15 9.77 -0.60
C ALA A 41 7.13 8.75 -1.22
N THR A 42 8.19 8.39 -0.49
CA THR A 42 9.23 7.48 -0.98
C THR A 42 8.69 6.08 -1.27
N ARG A 43 7.78 5.55 -0.42
CA ARG A 43 7.20 4.23 -0.69
C ARG A 43 6.28 4.23 -1.92
N CYS A 44 5.52 5.32 -2.14
CA CYS A 44 4.70 5.45 -3.34
C CYS A 44 5.56 5.51 -4.61
N GLU A 45 6.69 6.22 -4.56
CA GLU A 45 7.65 6.26 -5.67
C GLU A 45 8.25 4.88 -5.94
N PHE A 46 8.71 4.19 -4.90
CA PHE A 46 9.23 2.83 -5.04
C PHE A 46 8.20 1.88 -5.68
N VAL A 47 6.96 1.91 -5.22
CA VAL A 47 5.90 1.07 -5.78
C VAL A 47 5.65 1.38 -7.25
N ASN A 48 5.66 2.66 -7.63
CA ASN A 48 5.57 3.06 -9.04
C ASN A 48 6.75 2.53 -9.87
N GLU A 49 7.98 2.55 -9.34
CA GLU A 49 9.13 1.99 -10.01
C GLU A 49 9.03 0.44 -10.14
N VAL A 50 8.51 -0.23 -9.10
CA VAL A 50 8.24 -1.68 -9.19
C VAL A 50 7.21 -1.99 -10.29
N PHE A 51 6.16 -1.20 -10.43
CA PHE A 51 5.21 -1.33 -11.54
C PHE A 51 5.84 -1.10 -12.92
N LYS A 52 6.91 -0.30 -13.00
CA LYS A 52 7.70 -0.09 -14.22
C LYS A 52 8.74 -1.19 -14.47
N GLY A 53 8.87 -2.15 -13.58
CA GLY A 53 9.80 -3.26 -13.70
C GLY A 53 11.13 -3.09 -12.97
N TYR A 54 11.17 -2.27 -11.90
CA TYR A 54 12.37 -2.08 -11.06
C TYR A 54 12.97 -3.43 -10.65
N GLU A 55 14.28 -3.60 -10.87
CA GLU A 55 15.02 -4.86 -10.65
C GLU A 55 14.37 -6.12 -11.30
N GLY A 56 13.61 -5.94 -12.39
CA GLY A 56 12.94 -7.04 -13.09
C GLY A 56 11.66 -7.52 -12.41
N TRP A 57 11.18 -6.85 -11.35
CA TRP A 57 9.93 -7.19 -10.70
C TRP A 57 8.73 -6.91 -11.61
N SER A 58 7.77 -7.82 -11.59
CA SER A 58 6.49 -7.68 -12.28
C SER A 58 5.35 -7.90 -11.32
N ILE A 59 4.37 -7.00 -11.34
CA ILE A 59 3.17 -7.10 -10.52
C ILE A 59 1.97 -7.33 -11.42
N GLN A 60 1.23 -8.39 -11.16
CA GLN A 60 -0.04 -8.67 -11.79
C GLN A 60 -1.16 -8.57 -10.76
N ILE A 61 -2.20 -7.82 -11.10
CA ILE A 61 -3.38 -7.66 -10.25
C ILE A 61 -4.55 -8.38 -10.93
N ASP A 62 -5.14 -9.34 -10.23
CA ASP A 62 -6.32 -10.04 -10.71
C ASP A 62 -7.47 -9.04 -10.95
N ILE A 63 -8.16 -9.18 -12.08
CA ILE A 63 -9.31 -8.34 -12.45
C ILE A 63 -10.43 -8.34 -11.40
N LYS A 64 -10.51 -9.39 -10.58
CA LYS A 64 -11.44 -9.47 -9.46
C LYS A 64 -11.10 -8.55 -8.32
N CYS A 65 -9.85 -8.05 -8.23
CA CYS A 65 -9.41 -7.09 -7.22
C CYS A 65 -9.87 -5.65 -7.54
N ARG A 66 -11.15 -5.49 -7.89
CA ARG A 66 -11.74 -4.22 -8.38
C ARG A 66 -11.46 -3.03 -7.47
N ARG A 67 -11.54 -3.20 -6.15
CA ARG A 67 -11.30 -2.12 -5.19
C ARG A 67 -9.84 -1.65 -5.18
N LEU A 68 -8.89 -2.58 -5.25
CA LEU A 68 -7.47 -2.24 -5.36
C LEU A 68 -7.19 -1.51 -6.68
N THR A 69 -7.75 -2.01 -7.78
CA THR A 69 -7.61 -1.35 -9.09
C THR A 69 -8.19 0.06 -9.06
N GLN A 70 -9.37 0.26 -8.46
CA GLN A 70 -9.95 1.58 -8.28
C GLN A 70 -9.06 2.50 -7.44
N ASP A 71 -8.52 2.00 -6.33
CA ASP A 71 -7.59 2.76 -5.51
C ASP A 71 -6.35 3.21 -6.30
N LEU A 72 -5.76 2.32 -7.09
CA LEU A 72 -4.57 2.63 -7.89
C LEU A 72 -4.85 3.63 -9.02
N VAL A 73 -6.03 3.54 -9.66
CA VAL A 73 -6.41 4.40 -10.79
C VAL A 73 -6.85 5.80 -10.32
N TYR A 74 -7.61 5.87 -9.23
CA TYR A 74 -8.23 7.13 -8.79
C TYR A 74 -7.51 7.82 -7.64
N GLN A 75 -6.48 7.20 -7.06
CA GLN A 75 -5.69 7.84 -6.02
C GLN A 75 -4.85 8.97 -6.60
N LEU A 76 -5.19 10.19 -6.25
CA LEU A 76 -4.42 11.37 -6.62
C LEU A 76 -3.18 11.52 -5.73
N ARG A 77 -2.17 12.22 -6.26
CA ARG A 77 -0.94 12.55 -5.57
C ARG A 77 -0.90 14.04 -5.26
N ASN A 78 -0.42 14.40 -4.08
CA ASN A 78 -0.12 15.77 -3.70
C ASN A 78 1.24 16.22 -4.30
N GLU A 79 1.50 17.51 -4.28
CA GLU A 79 2.78 18.09 -4.77
C GLU A 79 3.99 17.56 -4.00
N ASP A 80 3.85 17.28 -2.71
CA ASP A 80 4.89 16.69 -1.85
C ASP A 80 5.13 15.19 -2.08
N GLY A 81 4.46 14.60 -3.06
CA GLY A 81 4.57 13.18 -3.38
C GLY A 81 3.74 12.25 -2.53
N THR A 82 3.01 12.73 -1.54
CA THR A 82 2.11 11.92 -0.72
C THR A 82 0.78 11.65 -1.43
N LYS A 83 0.05 10.63 -0.99
CA LYS A 83 -1.29 10.35 -1.51
C LYS A 83 -2.28 11.41 -1.02
N ASN A 84 -3.05 11.97 -1.95
CA ASN A 84 -4.15 12.85 -1.62
C ASN A 84 -5.33 12.03 -1.07
N LYS A 85 -5.57 12.15 0.22
CA LYS A 85 -6.63 11.43 0.92
C LYS A 85 -7.93 12.24 0.88
N HIS A 86 -8.53 12.30 -0.30
CA HIS A 86 -9.80 13.00 -0.49
C HIS A 86 -10.92 12.37 0.35
N LYS A 87 -11.50 13.19 1.24
CA LYS A 87 -12.60 12.77 2.10
C LYS A 87 -13.94 13.09 1.46
N VAL A 88 -14.82 12.12 1.46
CA VAL A 88 -16.22 12.26 1.07
C VAL A 88 -17.13 12.06 2.28
N THR A 89 -18.30 12.67 2.25
CA THR A 89 -19.31 12.50 3.31
C THR A 89 -20.34 11.49 2.83
N ASP A 90 -20.60 10.48 3.63
CA ASP A 90 -21.69 9.54 3.39
C ASP A 90 -23.03 10.28 3.52
N PRO A 91 -23.86 10.32 2.48
CA PRO A 91 -25.12 11.08 2.50
C PRO A 91 -26.15 10.51 3.49
N LYS A 92 -26.04 9.24 3.88
CA LYS A 92 -26.97 8.58 4.80
C LYS A 92 -26.56 8.76 6.27
N THR A 93 -25.27 8.69 6.56
CA THR A 93 -24.78 8.70 7.94
C THR A 93 -24.12 10.01 8.33
N GLY A 94 -23.80 10.90 7.38
CA GLY A 94 -23.05 12.13 7.62
C GLY A 94 -21.56 11.89 7.97
N VAL A 95 -21.10 10.64 8.00
CA VAL A 95 -19.72 10.29 8.36
C VAL A 95 -18.78 10.60 7.21
N LYS A 96 -17.67 11.27 7.52
CA LYS A 96 -16.60 11.53 6.55
C LYS A 96 -15.66 10.33 6.49
N TYR A 97 -15.36 9.86 5.28
CA TYR A 97 -14.42 8.76 5.04
C TYR A 97 -13.52 9.04 3.84
N GLU A 98 -12.35 8.41 3.81
CA GLU A 98 -11.45 8.45 2.65
C GLU A 98 -11.96 7.48 1.58
N ARG A 99 -12.26 8.01 0.39
CA ARG A 99 -12.86 7.21 -0.70
C ARG A 99 -11.89 6.21 -1.30
N TYR A 100 -10.63 6.63 -1.44
CA TYR A 100 -9.55 5.86 -2.05
C TYR A 100 -8.30 5.90 -1.18
N GLY A 101 -7.38 4.98 -1.41
CA GLY A 101 -6.04 4.98 -0.82
C GLY A 101 -5.79 3.90 0.23
N HIS A 102 -6.84 3.27 0.79
CA HIS A 102 -6.65 2.27 1.84
C HIS A 102 -5.98 0.99 1.32
N LEU A 103 -6.48 0.44 0.21
CA LEU A 103 -5.91 -0.80 -0.35
C LEU A 103 -4.58 -0.55 -1.04
N SER A 104 -4.40 0.61 -1.67
CA SER A 104 -3.11 1.00 -2.22
C SER A 104 -2.06 1.24 -1.12
N ASP A 105 -2.44 1.77 0.05
CA ASP A 105 -1.54 1.84 1.21
C ASP A 105 -1.14 0.44 1.70
N CYS A 106 -2.09 -0.50 1.75
CA CYS A 106 -1.79 -1.90 2.10
C CYS A 106 -0.81 -2.52 1.09
N LEU A 107 -1.00 -2.28 -0.22
CA LEU A 107 -0.09 -2.75 -1.26
C LEU A 107 1.29 -2.15 -1.10
N ASP A 108 1.40 -0.84 -0.84
CA ASP A 108 2.68 -0.18 -0.61
C ASP A 108 3.47 -0.84 0.52
N TYR A 109 2.82 -1.09 1.66
CA TYR A 109 3.46 -1.77 2.80
C TYR A 109 3.85 -3.20 2.47
N LEU A 110 2.98 -3.92 1.76
CA LEU A 110 3.23 -5.28 1.34
C LEU A 110 4.49 -5.35 0.47
N LEU A 111 4.60 -4.49 -0.54
CA LEU A 111 5.74 -4.46 -1.44
C LEU A 111 7.02 -4.03 -0.74
N CYS A 112 7.00 -2.99 0.08
CA CYS A 112 8.16 -2.59 0.88
C CYS A 112 8.61 -3.70 1.84
N PHE A 113 7.71 -4.56 2.29
CA PHE A 113 8.05 -5.69 3.16
C PHE A 113 8.62 -6.87 2.36
N TYR A 114 7.92 -7.32 1.31
CA TYR A 114 8.32 -8.49 0.53
C TYR A 114 9.54 -8.23 -0.35
N LEU A 115 9.67 -7.02 -0.88
CA LEU A 115 10.80 -6.56 -1.69
C LEU A 115 11.78 -5.73 -0.84
N ARG A 116 11.99 -6.13 0.42
CA ARG A 116 12.74 -5.35 1.38
C ARG A 116 14.14 -4.96 0.91
N ASP A 117 14.84 -5.87 0.25
CA ASP A 117 16.21 -5.61 -0.21
C ASP A 117 16.21 -4.62 -1.37
N SER A 118 15.29 -4.75 -2.33
CA SER A 118 15.05 -3.77 -3.40
C SER A 118 14.62 -2.41 -2.84
N TRP A 119 13.75 -2.42 -1.83
CA TRP A 119 13.35 -1.20 -1.12
C TRP A 119 14.52 -0.47 -0.48
N TYR A 120 15.42 -1.19 0.20
CA TYR A 120 16.61 -0.57 0.80
C TYR A 120 17.58 -0.03 -0.24
N LYS A 121 17.80 -0.73 -1.34
CA LYS A 121 18.60 -0.22 -2.47
C LYS A 121 18.00 1.05 -3.03
N TYR A 122 16.71 1.03 -3.36
CA TYR A 122 16.00 2.20 -3.89
C TYR A 122 16.13 3.42 -2.97
N LYS A 123 15.83 3.24 -1.68
CA LYS A 123 15.89 4.30 -0.68
C LYS A 123 17.29 4.90 -0.50
N ASN A 124 18.34 4.11 -0.68
CA ASN A 124 19.74 4.52 -0.50
C ASN A 124 20.36 5.06 -1.80
N GLY A 125 19.56 5.34 -2.82
CA GLY A 125 20.04 5.89 -4.09
C GLY A 125 20.71 4.83 -4.98
N GLY A 126 20.37 3.57 -4.81
CA GLY A 126 20.79 2.52 -5.74
C GLY A 126 20.19 2.79 -7.12
N ASP A 127 21.05 3.24 -8.05
CA ASP A 127 20.66 3.49 -9.43
C ASP A 127 20.08 2.22 -10.02
N GLY A 128 18.78 2.26 -10.28
CA GLY A 128 18.07 1.25 -11.05
C GLY A 128 18.47 1.27 -12.52
N ASN A 129 19.76 1.26 -12.80
CA ASN A 129 20.27 1.34 -14.16
C ASN A 129 20.03 0.02 -14.87
N GLY A 130 19.12 0.01 -15.85
CA GLY A 130 18.98 -1.10 -16.79
C GLY A 130 17.57 -1.62 -17.05
N TYR A 131 16.53 -0.76 -17.00
CA TYR A 131 15.18 -1.23 -17.34
C TYR A 131 14.89 -1.11 -18.83
N VAL A 132 14.72 -2.27 -19.48
CA VAL A 132 13.99 -2.35 -20.74
C VAL A 132 12.50 -2.37 -20.38
N VAL A 133 11.83 -1.22 -20.49
CA VAL A 133 10.38 -1.14 -20.35
C VAL A 133 9.75 -1.78 -21.59
N SER A 134 9.41 -3.04 -21.51
CA SER A 134 8.46 -3.62 -22.47
C SER A 134 7.05 -3.26 -22.01
N THR A 135 6.54 -2.13 -22.47
CA THR A 135 5.13 -1.76 -22.31
C THR A 135 4.30 -2.59 -23.29
N SER A 136 3.92 -3.80 -22.91
CA SER A 136 2.76 -4.45 -23.50
C SER A 136 1.53 -4.00 -22.69
N VAL A 137 0.96 -2.86 -23.08
CA VAL A 137 -0.40 -2.49 -22.65
C VAL A 137 -1.34 -3.40 -23.43
N ILE A 138 -1.83 -4.46 -22.78
CA ILE A 138 -2.99 -5.19 -23.29
C ILE A 138 -4.20 -4.28 -23.04
N GLN A 139 -4.52 -3.45 -24.02
CA GLN A 139 -5.82 -2.81 -24.12
C GLN A 139 -6.84 -3.86 -24.59
N GLU A 140 -7.34 -4.68 -23.68
CA GLU A 140 -8.61 -5.34 -23.92
C GLU A 140 -9.71 -4.37 -23.50
N GLY A 141 -10.51 -3.99 -24.53
CA GLY A 141 -11.57 -3.04 -24.40
C GLY A 141 -12.61 -3.47 -23.36
N PHE A 142 -12.88 -2.59 -22.43
CA PHE A 142 -14.05 -2.70 -21.57
C PHE A 142 -15.26 -2.35 -22.41
N ALA A 143 -16.00 -3.35 -22.91
CA ALA A 143 -17.39 -3.20 -23.33
C ALA A 143 -18.26 -3.24 -22.06
N TYR A 144 -19.10 -2.22 -21.87
CA TYR A 144 -20.10 -2.11 -20.81
C TYR A 144 -21.27 -3.06 -21.07
#